data_97a3f0cedbdb3360863ed5e30bbed656
#
_entry.id   97a3f0cedbdb3360863ed5e30bbed656
#
_cell.length_a   1.000
_cell.length_b   1.000
_cell.length_c   1.000
_cell.angle_alpha   90.00
_cell.angle_beta   90.00
_cell.angle_gamma   90.00
#
_symmetry.space_group_name_H-M   'P 1'
#
loop_
_entity.id
_entity.type
_entity.pdbx_description
1 polymer ?
#
loop_
_entity_poly.entity_id
_entity_poly.type
_entity_poly.pdbx_seq_one_letter_code
_entity_poly.pdbx_strand_id
1 'polypeptide(L)'
;MKYILIALAITLILVRFTKKDSTIQTLHPQNSILAFGDSLTYGYNAKSAESYPAVLSKMTGLNVINEGIPAETSKDGLKRLPQLLEDPSLRLMILCFGGNDMMQQLSMDGLKKNLKTMIHMAKEKGIDVLLISVPNFTLLGLSPLSLYEEVADEESIPLISGLLADILSDPSRKSDQVHPNALGYKQMAETIYENLKENGWIE
;
A
#
# COMPACT_ATOMS: atom_id res chain seq x y z
N MET A 1 5.30 -62.63 -39.74
CA MET A 1 4.79 -61.87 -38.56
C MET A 1 5.57 -60.60 -38.47
N LYS A 2 4.95 -59.49 -38.88
CA LYS A 2 5.58 -58.19 -38.88
C LYS A 2 5.07 -57.44 -37.65
N TYR A 3 5.95 -57.07 -36.70
CA TYR A 3 5.61 -56.20 -35.54
C TYR A 3 5.71 -54.77 -35.97
N ILE A 4 4.57 -54.06 -35.93
CA ILE A 4 4.49 -52.64 -36.15
C ILE A 4 4.74 -52.01 -34.78
N LEU A 5 5.88 -51.29 -34.62
CA LEU A 5 6.17 -50.44 -33.48
C LEU A 5 5.47 -49.12 -33.70
N ILE A 6 4.42 -48.84 -32.90
CA ILE A 6 3.79 -47.53 -32.82
C ILE A 6 4.58 -46.73 -31.79
N ALA A 7 5.37 -45.77 -32.26
CA ALA A 7 6.02 -44.78 -31.40
C ALA A 7 4.99 -43.72 -31.04
N LEU A 8 4.53 -43.73 -29.77
CA LEU A 8 3.73 -42.62 -29.19
C LEU A 8 4.67 -41.47 -28.90
N ALA A 9 4.64 -40.43 -29.72
CA ALA A 9 5.29 -39.17 -29.43
C ALA A 9 4.44 -38.42 -28.37
N ILE A 10 4.85 -38.48 -27.11
CA ILE A 10 4.29 -37.63 -26.03
C ILE A 10 4.91 -36.26 -26.20
N THR A 11 4.17 -35.33 -26.81
CA THR A 11 4.53 -33.94 -26.87
C THR A 11 4.27 -33.30 -25.49
N LEU A 12 5.31 -33.20 -24.68
CA LEU A 12 5.25 -32.50 -23.41
C LEU A 12 5.13 -30.99 -23.71
N ILE A 13 3.91 -30.44 -23.65
CA ILE A 13 3.69 -29.02 -23.68
C ILE A 13 4.14 -28.48 -22.31
N LEU A 14 5.39 -28.04 -22.24
CA LEU A 14 5.89 -27.22 -21.15
C LEU A 14 5.16 -25.86 -21.22
N VAL A 15 4.02 -25.73 -20.51
CA VAL A 15 3.47 -24.44 -20.19
C VAL A 15 4.47 -23.78 -19.25
N ARG A 16 5.39 -23.01 -19.81
CA ARG A 16 6.17 -22.06 -19.03
C ARG A 16 5.18 -21.03 -18.49
N PHE A 17 4.77 -21.20 -17.24
CA PHE A 17 4.33 -20.06 -16.46
C PHE A 17 5.54 -19.13 -16.37
N THR A 18 5.63 -18.18 -17.28
CA THR A 18 6.49 -17.03 -17.09
C THR A 18 5.87 -16.31 -15.90
N LYS A 19 6.46 -16.49 -14.70
CA LYS A 19 6.28 -15.55 -13.59
C LYS A 19 6.59 -14.21 -14.24
N LYS A 20 5.56 -13.38 -14.45
CA LYS A 20 5.75 -12.01 -14.94
C LYS A 20 6.52 -11.35 -13.81
N ASP A 21 7.85 -11.30 -13.92
CA ASP A 21 8.64 -10.45 -13.05
C ASP A 21 8.00 -9.07 -13.19
N SER A 22 7.32 -8.63 -12.15
CA SER A 22 6.78 -7.28 -12.09
C SER A 22 7.99 -6.36 -11.98
N THR A 23 8.57 -6.01 -13.12
CA THR A 23 9.54 -4.92 -13.18
C THR A 23 8.79 -3.68 -12.75
N ILE A 24 9.13 -3.20 -11.56
CA ILE A 24 8.64 -1.91 -11.07
C ILE A 24 8.91 -0.87 -12.15
N GLN A 25 7.87 -0.12 -12.55
CA GLN A 25 7.99 0.87 -13.61
C GLN A 25 8.33 2.22 -13.02
N THR A 26 9.39 2.85 -13.49
CA THR A 26 9.71 4.24 -13.13
C THR A 26 8.55 5.16 -13.49
N LEU A 27 8.15 5.99 -12.53
CA LEU A 27 7.07 6.95 -12.69
C LEU A 27 7.53 8.17 -13.49
N HIS A 28 6.69 8.60 -14.40
CA HIS A 28 6.91 9.78 -15.24
C HIS A 28 5.94 10.91 -14.87
N PRO A 29 6.18 12.16 -15.27
CA PRO A 29 5.34 13.32 -14.90
C PRO A 29 3.84 13.18 -15.21
N GLN A 30 3.47 12.37 -16.20
CA GLN A 30 2.07 12.08 -16.55
C GLN A 30 1.43 11.00 -15.68
N ASN A 31 2.21 10.33 -14.83
CA ASN A 31 1.70 9.30 -13.94
C ASN A 31 1.22 9.90 -12.62
N SER A 32 0.22 9.28 -12.03
CA SER A 32 -0.32 9.64 -10.73
C SER A 32 -0.08 8.54 -9.70
N ILE A 33 0.08 8.96 -8.45
CA ILE A 33 0.12 8.10 -7.27
C ILE A 33 -1.21 8.23 -6.55
N LEU A 34 -1.87 7.12 -6.25
CA LEU A 34 -3.05 7.08 -5.39
C LEU A 34 -2.62 6.89 -3.93
N ALA A 35 -2.77 7.89 -3.08
CA ALA A 35 -2.65 7.74 -1.64
C ALA A 35 -4.01 7.30 -1.09
N PHE A 36 -4.16 6.02 -0.74
CA PHE A 36 -5.42 5.40 -0.38
C PHE A 36 -5.42 4.91 1.06
N GLY A 37 -6.34 5.45 1.87
CA GLY A 37 -6.37 5.15 3.30
C GLY A 37 -7.45 5.88 4.07
N ASP A 38 -7.24 5.96 5.37
CA ASP A 38 -8.14 6.58 6.34
C ASP A 38 -7.70 8.00 6.76
N SER A 39 -7.89 8.37 8.02
CA SER A 39 -7.49 9.66 8.59
C SER A 39 -5.99 9.94 8.50
N LEU A 40 -5.16 8.90 8.52
CA LEU A 40 -3.70 9.02 8.39
C LEU A 40 -3.31 9.48 6.98
N THR A 41 -4.02 9.02 5.97
CA THR A 41 -3.83 9.45 4.57
C THR A 41 -4.46 10.82 4.32
N TYR A 42 -5.64 11.07 4.88
CA TYR A 42 -6.29 12.37 4.80
C TYR A 42 -5.40 13.51 5.31
N GLY A 43 -4.62 13.27 6.36
CA GLY A 43 -3.83 14.28 7.05
C GLY A 43 -4.61 14.93 8.19
N TYR A 44 -5.36 14.11 8.97
CA TYR A 44 -6.19 14.59 10.07
C TYR A 44 -5.36 15.39 11.09
N ASN A 45 -5.91 16.49 11.62
CA ASN A 45 -5.26 17.43 12.52
C ASN A 45 -4.05 18.21 11.93
N ALA A 46 -3.87 18.20 10.61
CA ALA A 46 -2.92 19.06 9.90
C ALA A 46 -3.65 19.86 8.81
N LYS A 47 -3.00 20.90 8.28
CA LYS A 47 -3.53 21.59 7.10
C LYS A 47 -3.42 20.67 5.88
N SER A 48 -4.32 20.83 4.92
CA SER A 48 -4.30 19.98 3.70
C SER A 48 -2.95 19.98 2.99
N ALA A 49 -2.24 21.12 2.98
CA ALA A 49 -0.91 21.24 2.38
C ALA A 49 0.22 20.57 3.20
N GLU A 50 -0.08 20.13 4.42
CA GLU A 50 0.84 19.48 5.37
C GLU A 50 0.58 17.96 5.48
N SER A 51 -0.48 17.43 4.83
CA SER A 51 -0.71 15.99 4.73
C SER A 51 0.43 15.31 3.97
N TYR A 52 0.73 14.03 4.28
CA TYR A 52 1.84 13.35 3.61
C TYR A 52 1.67 13.28 2.09
N PRO A 53 0.46 13.09 1.52
CA PRO A 53 0.29 13.08 0.07
C PRO A 53 0.64 14.45 -0.57
N ALA A 54 0.25 15.55 0.07
CA ALA A 54 0.56 16.89 -0.43
C ALA A 54 2.05 17.22 -0.33
N VAL A 55 2.72 16.79 0.74
CA VAL A 55 4.17 16.95 0.90
C VAL A 55 4.92 16.07 -0.11
N LEU A 56 4.51 14.81 -0.27
CA LEU A 56 5.10 13.87 -1.22
C LEU A 56 4.97 14.38 -2.67
N SER A 57 3.80 14.94 -3.03
CA SER A 57 3.59 15.55 -4.35
C SER A 57 4.59 16.68 -4.63
N LYS A 58 4.88 17.53 -3.63
CA LYS A 58 5.89 18.58 -3.75
C LYS A 58 7.32 18.04 -3.89
N MET A 59 7.63 16.94 -3.17
CA MET A 59 8.97 16.34 -3.19
C MET A 59 9.26 15.62 -4.52
N THR A 60 8.27 14.91 -5.05
CA THR A 60 8.40 14.12 -6.27
C THR A 60 8.14 14.90 -7.55
N GLY A 61 7.37 15.99 -7.47
CA GLY A 61 6.81 16.68 -8.65
C GLY A 61 5.69 15.89 -9.36
N LEU A 62 5.28 14.74 -8.82
CA LEU A 62 4.21 13.91 -9.36
C LEU A 62 2.85 14.31 -8.78
N ASN A 63 1.79 13.98 -9.52
CA ASN A 63 0.43 14.09 -9.02
C ASN A 63 0.16 12.99 -7.97
N VAL A 64 -0.02 13.36 -6.70
CA VAL A 64 -0.41 12.45 -5.62
C VAL A 64 -1.85 12.75 -5.22
N ILE A 65 -2.74 11.84 -5.60
CA ILE A 65 -4.19 11.96 -5.36
C ILE A 65 -4.45 11.47 -3.92
N ASN A 66 -4.92 12.39 -3.06
CA ASN A 66 -5.25 12.05 -1.68
C ASN A 66 -6.68 11.52 -1.58
N GLU A 67 -6.81 10.23 -1.39
CA GLU A 67 -8.05 9.51 -1.18
C GLU A 67 -8.12 8.94 0.26
N GLY A 68 -7.72 9.76 1.23
CA GLY A 68 -7.92 9.49 2.65
C GLY A 68 -9.31 9.90 3.10
N ILE A 69 -10.03 9.03 3.81
CA ILE A 69 -11.33 9.35 4.43
C ILE A 69 -11.27 9.05 5.93
N PRO A 70 -11.41 10.08 6.81
CA PRO A 70 -11.38 9.86 8.25
C PRO A 70 -12.42 8.86 8.73
N ALA A 71 -12.02 8.03 9.70
CA ALA A 71 -12.79 6.95 10.31
C ALA A 71 -13.16 5.78 9.37
N GLU A 72 -12.65 5.74 8.16
CA GLU A 72 -12.94 4.67 7.21
C GLU A 72 -12.23 3.37 7.60
N THR A 73 -12.97 2.24 7.57
CA THR A 73 -12.42 0.90 7.76
C THR A 73 -11.88 0.33 6.45
N SER A 74 -11.03 -0.70 6.52
CA SER A 74 -10.56 -1.41 5.32
C SER A 74 -11.72 -1.95 4.47
N LYS A 75 -12.81 -2.38 5.10
CA LYS A 75 -14.02 -2.87 4.42
C LYS A 75 -14.74 -1.76 3.65
N ASP A 76 -14.76 -0.55 4.18
CA ASP A 76 -15.45 0.58 3.52
C ASP A 76 -14.59 1.11 2.38
N GLY A 77 -13.26 1.25 2.59
CA GLY A 77 -12.32 1.59 1.52
C GLY A 77 -12.41 0.63 0.34
N LEU A 78 -12.49 -0.69 0.61
CA LEU A 78 -12.62 -1.70 -0.44
C LEU A 78 -13.82 -1.47 -1.36
N LYS A 79 -14.94 -0.92 -0.86
CA LYS A 79 -16.14 -0.68 -1.67
C LYS A 79 -15.95 0.42 -2.72
N ARG A 80 -15.13 1.45 -2.42
CA ARG A 80 -14.92 2.60 -3.32
C ARG A 80 -13.70 2.46 -4.22
N LEU A 81 -12.77 1.57 -3.87
CA LEU A 81 -11.53 1.38 -4.63
C LEU A 81 -11.75 1.10 -6.13
N PRO A 82 -12.72 0.24 -6.57
CA PRO A 82 -12.90 -0.04 -7.99
C PRO A 82 -13.05 1.19 -8.87
N GLN A 83 -13.80 2.20 -8.41
CA GLN A 83 -14.02 3.43 -9.17
C GLN A 83 -12.72 4.27 -9.26
N LEU A 84 -11.91 4.31 -8.21
CA LEU A 84 -10.66 5.05 -8.18
C LEU A 84 -9.62 4.45 -9.13
N LEU A 85 -9.58 3.13 -9.25
CA LEU A 85 -8.66 2.41 -10.13
C LEU A 85 -8.98 2.55 -11.64
N GLU A 86 -10.06 3.22 -12.01
CA GLU A 86 -10.38 3.51 -13.42
C GLU A 86 -9.58 4.69 -13.98
N ASP A 87 -8.86 5.45 -13.16
CA ASP A 87 -8.01 6.54 -13.62
C ASP A 87 -6.80 5.98 -14.41
N PRO A 88 -6.69 6.25 -15.71
CA PRO A 88 -5.63 5.69 -16.56
C PRO A 88 -4.23 6.25 -16.26
N SER A 89 -4.13 7.32 -15.49
CA SER A 89 -2.85 7.90 -15.09
C SER A 89 -2.18 7.16 -13.92
N LEU A 90 -2.93 6.38 -13.14
CA LEU A 90 -2.43 5.68 -11.96
C LEU A 90 -1.38 4.63 -12.33
N ARG A 91 -0.29 4.61 -11.57
CA ARG A 91 0.78 3.61 -11.69
C ARG A 91 1.22 3.06 -10.34
N LEU A 92 0.94 3.77 -9.26
CA LEU A 92 1.28 3.35 -7.90
C LEU A 92 0.12 3.68 -6.96
N MET A 93 -0.19 2.74 -6.06
CA MET A 93 -1.08 2.94 -4.92
C MET A 93 -0.29 2.82 -3.62
N ILE A 94 -0.32 3.86 -2.79
CA ILE A 94 0.17 3.82 -1.40
C ILE A 94 -1.02 3.44 -0.53
N LEU A 95 -0.99 2.25 0.05
CA LEU A 95 -2.10 1.66 0.81
C LEU A 95 -1.84 1.74 2.31
N CYS A 96 -2.73 2.44 3.05
CA CYS A 96 -2.61 2.64 4.49
C CYS A 96 -3.98 2.52 5.17
N PHE A 97 -4.35 1.32 5.60
CA PHE A 97 -5.59 1.02 6.32
C PHE A 97 -5.34 0.10 7.50
N GLY A 98 -6.25 0.09 8.48
CA GLY A 98 -6.31 -0.87 9.56
C GLY A 98 -6.47 -0.22 10.94
N GLY A 99 -6.15 1.07 11.10
CA GLY A 99 -6.32 1.77 12.36
C GLY A 99 -7.76 1.71 12.88
N ASN A 100 -8.72 1.97 12.02
CA ASN A 100 -10.14 1.94 12.38
C ASN A 100 -10.67 0.52 12.56
N ASP A 101 -10.13 -0.47 11.82
CA ASP A 101 -10.49 -1.88 12.03
C ASP A 101 -10.10 -2.32 13.43
N MET A 102 -8.91 -1.96 13.90
CA MET A 102 -8.43 -2.24 15.26
C MET A 102 -9.22 -1.50 16.33
N MET A 103 -9.43 -0.20 16.17
CA MET A 103 -10.19 0.61 17.16
C MET A 103 -11.64 0.15 17.30
N GLN A 104 -12.27 -0.33 16.23
CA GLN A 104 -13.60 -0.90 16.24
C GLN A 104 -13.63 -2.39 16.58
N GLN A 105 -12.48 -2.98 16.91
CA GLN A 105 -12.33 -4.41 17.27
C GLN A 105 -12.88 -5.36 16.18
N LEU A 106 -12.69 -4.99 14.91
CA LEU A 106 -13.08 -5.84 13.79
C LEU A 106 -12.10 -7.01 13.62
N SER A 107 -12.50 -8.00 12.82
CA SER A 107 -11.67 -9.18 12.56
C SER A 107 -10.36 -8.83 11.86
N MET A 108 -9.22 -9.24 12.42
CA MET A 108 -7.92 -9.07 11.80
C MET A 108 -7.77 -9.92 10.54
N ASP A 109 -8.39 -11.11 10.49
CA ASP A 109 -8.48 -11.90 9.25
C ASP A 109 -9.28 -11.16 8.17
N GLY A 110 -10.32 -10.41 8.60
CA GLY A 110 -11.09 -9.53 7.73
C GLY A 110 -10.23 -8.40 7.15
N LEU A 111 -9.43 -7.74 7.99
CA LEU A 111 -8.46 -6.73 7.57
C LEU A 111 -7.45 -7.30 6.56
N LYS A 112 -6.82 -8.43 6.90
CA LYS A 112 -5.86 -9.12 6.02
C LYS A 112 -6.49 -9.42 4.66
N LYS A 113 -7.69 -9.99 4.65
CA LYS A 113 -8.42 -10.29 3.41
C LYS A 113 -8.73 -9.04 2.59
N ASN A 114 -9.16 -7.95 3.23
CA ASN A 114 -9.48 -6.70 2.54
C ASN A 114 -8.23 -6.08 1.92
N LEU A 115 -7.11 -6.00 2.65
CA LEU A 115 -5.83 -5.51 2.13
C LEU A 115 -5.39 -6.31 0.90
N LYS A 116 -5.38 -7.64 0.99
CA LYS A 116 -5.03 -8.51 -0.14
C LYS A 116 -5.95 -8.30 -1.35
N THR A 117 -7.26 -8.14 -1.10
CA THR A 117 -8.20 -7.88 -2.20
C THR A 117 -7.92 -6.54 -2.88
N MET A 118 -7.63 -5.47 -2.11
CA MET A 118 -7.25 -4.16 -2.66
C MET A 118 -5.97 -4.24 -3.51
N ILE A 119 -4.96 -4.97 -3.01
CA ILE A 119 -3.70 -5.19 -3.71
C ILE A 119 -3.93 -5.94 -5.03
N HIS A 120 -4.72 -7.01 -5.02
CA HIS A 120 -5.05 -7.75 -6.25
C HIS A 120 -5.76 -6.87 -7.27
N MET A 121 -6.75 -6.07 -6.85
CA MET A 121 -7.46 -5.16 -7.74
C MET A 121 -6.54 -4.13 -8.40
N ALA A 122 -5.58 -3.56 -7.64
CA ALA A 122 -4.58 -2.64 -8.18
C ALA A 122 -3.66 -3.35 -9.19
N LYS A 123 -3.14 -4.52 -8.84
CA LYS A 123 -2.26 -5.32 -9.71
C LYS A 123 -2.95 -5.77 -11.01
N GLU A 124 -4.23 -6.10 -10.97
CA GLU A 124 -5.01 -6.44 -12.17
C GLU A 124 -5.11 -5.27 -13.16
N LYS A 125 -5.04 -4.03 -12.65
CA LYS A 125 -4.99 -2.79 -13.47
C LYS A 125 -3.56 -2.39 -13.85
N GLY A 126 -2.53 -3.15 -13.47
CA GLY A 126 -1.13 -2.83 -13.71
C GLY A 126 -0.62 -1.67 -12.84
N ILE A 127 -1.23 -1.47 -11.67
CA ILE A 127 -0.85 -0.46 -10.68
C ILE A 127 -0.03 -1.16 -9.60
N ASP A 128 1.20 -0.67 -9.38
CA ASP A 128 2.06 -1.14 -8.29
C ASP A 128 1.49 -0.73 -6.93
N VAL A 129 1.90 -1.43 -5.87
CA VAL A 129 1.42 -1.14 -4.51
C VAL A 129 2.59 -1.03 -3.54
N LEU A 130 2.58 0.04 -2.74
CA LEU A 130 3.41 0.23 -1.55
C LEU A 130 2.51 0.16 -0.33
N LEU A 131 2.73 -0.80 0.56
CA LEU A 131 1.95 -0.97 1.78
C LEU A 131 2.61 -0.22 2.94
N ILE A 132 1.81 0.45 3.77
CA ILE A 132 2.26 1.08 5.02
C ILE A 132 1.60 0.34 6.19
N SER A 133 2.42 -0.16 7.13
CA SER A 133 1.91 -0.81 8.33
C SER A 133 1.33 0.21 9.32
N VAL A 134 0.18 -0.12 9.91
CA VAL A 134 -0.42 0.64 11.00
C VAL A 134 -0.19 -0.14 12.29
N PRO A 135 0.40 0.49 13.33
CA PRO A 135 0.64 -0.20 14.60
C PRO A 135 -0.65 -0.48 15.36
N ASN A 136 -0.64 -1.53 16.16
CA ASN A 136 -1.70 -1.79 17.13
C ASN A 136 -1.50 -0.92 18.38
N PHE A 137 -2.57 -0.30 18.82
CA PHE A 137 -2.61 0.49 20.07
C PHE A 137 -2.94 -0.42 21.24
N THR A 138 -1.97 -0.67 22.10
CA THR A 138 -2.13 -1.49 23.30
C THR A 138 -1.99 -0.66 24.58
N LEU A 139 -2.39 -1.21 25.72
CA LEU A 139 -2.18 -0.57 27.02
C LEU A 139 -0.70 -0.34 27.36
N LEU A 140 0.19 -1.10 26.73
CA LEU A 140 1.65 -1.00 26.91
C LEU A 140 2.33 -0.11 25.86
N GLY A 141 1.57 0.51 24.95
CA GLY A 141 2.07 1.36 23.86
C GLY A 141 1.74 0.79 22.48
N LEU A 142 2.54 1.19 21.51
CA LEU A 142 2.40 0.77 20.12
C LEU A 142 3.14 -0.56 19.89
N SER A 143 2.51 -1.49 19.21
CA SER A 143 3.13 -2.75 18.80
C SER A 143 2.99 -2.98 17.31
N PRO A 144 4.01 -3.53 16.62
CA PRO A 144 3.88 -3.93 15.25
C PRO A 144 2.86 -5.08 15.12
N LEU A 145 2.20 -5.15 13.97
CA LEU A 145 1.32 -6.26 13.59
C LEU A 145 1.98 -7.04 12.48
N SER A 146 2.31 -8.31 12.71
CA SER A 146 2.88 -9.22 11.71
C SER A 146 1.98 -9.42 10.48
N LEU A 147 0.71 -9.08 10.61
CA LEU A 147 -0.26 -9.13 9.51
C LEU A 147 0.21 -8.37 8.27
N TYR A 148 0.86 -7.22 8.44
CA TYR A 148 1.32 -6.42 7.29
C TYR A 148 2.54 -7.04 6.62
N GLU A 149 3.47 -7.61 7.39
CA GLU A 149 4.59 -8.38 6.89
C GLU A 149 4.09 -9.61 6.12
N GLU A 150 3.15 -10.35 6.70
CA GLU A 150 2.54 -11.51 6.06
C GLU A 150 1.86 -11.13 4.73
N VAL A 151 1.10 -10.02 4.70
CA VAL A 151 0.46 -9.54 3.47
C VAL A 151 1.50 -9.13 2.43
N ALA A 152 2.55 -8.40 2.83
CA ALA A 152 3.59 -7.95 1.92
C ALA A 152 4.36 -9.12 1.30
N ASP A 153 4.72 -10.11 2.11
CA ASP A 153 5.42 -11.32 1.67
C ASP A 153 4.54 -12.17 0.74
N GLU A 154 3.29 -12.45 1.13
CA GLU A 154 2.35 -13.24 0.34
C GLU A 154 2.03 -12.58 -1.01
N GLU A 155 1.95 -11.25 -1.04
CA GLU A 155 1.66 -10.48 -2.24
C GLU A 155 2.91 -10.04 -3.00
N SER A 156 4.11 -10.27 -2.47
CA SER A 156 5.39 -9.82 -3.05
C SER A 156 5.36 -8.33 -3.40
N ILE A 157 5.07 -7.49 -2.42
CA ILE A 157 5.04 -6.03 -2.53
C ILE A 157 5.92 -5.37 -1.48
N PRO A 158 6.47 -4.18 -1.73
CA PRO A 158 7.18 -3.40 -0.74
C PRO A 158 6.29 -2.99 0.44
N LEU A 159 6.88 -2.96 1.64
CA LEU A 159 6.26 -2.58 2.90
C LEU A 159 7.11 -1.54 3.62
N ILE A 160 6.49 -0.46 4.06
CA ILE A 160 7.07 0.43 5.07
C ILE A 160 6.54 -0.02 6.44
N SER A 161 7.38 -0.73 7.20
CA SER A 161 7.06 -1.19 8.55
C SER A 161 7.61 -0.24 9.61
N GLY A 162 6.90 -0.11 10.74
CA GLY A 162 7.34 0.64 11.92
C GLY A 162 7.22 2.17 11.85
N LEU A 163 7.11 2.78 10.68
CA LEU A 163 7.10 4.24 10.49
C LEU A 163 6.08 4.97 11.38
N LEU A 164 4.84 4.49 11.38
CA LEU A 164 3.78 5.11 12.19
C LEU A 164 3.99 4.87 13.69
N ALA A 165 4.56 3.74 14.07
CA ALA A 165 4.91 3.47 15.46
C ALA A 165 5.99 4.45 15.96
N ASP A 166 7.01 4.72 15.16
CA ASP A 166 8.08 5.66 15.49
C ASP A 166 7.54 7.10 15.61
N ILE A 167 6.73 7.54 14.65
CA ILE A 167 6.13 8.87 14.65
C ILE A 167 5.21 9.05 15.87
N LEU A 168 4.32 8.10 16.14
CA LEU A 168 3.33 8.22 17.20
C LEU A 168 3.92 7.97 18.60
N SER A 169 5.14 7.41 18.69
CA SER A 169 5.89 7.31 19.94
C SER A 169 6.56 8.62 20.34
N ASP A 170 6.79 9.54 19.38
CA ASP A 170 7.40 10.85 19.64
C ASP A 170 6.32 11.92 19.86
N PRO A 171 6.20 12.48 21.10
CA PRO A 171 5.22 13.54 21.40
C PRO A 171 5.34 14.79 20.52
N SER A 172 6.53 15.08 19.97
CA SER A 172 6.76 16.25 19.11
C SER A 172 6.19 16.07 17.69
N ARG A 173 5.84 14.85 17.29
CA ARG A 173 5.44 14.48 15.93
C ARG A 173 3.97 14.05 15.81
N LYS A 174 3.24 14.07 16.92
CA LYS A 174 1.82 13.71 16.95
C LYS A 174 0.95 14.84 17.43
N SER A 175 -0.30 14.85 16.98
CA SER A 175 -1.32 15.81 17.38
C SER A 175 -2.23 15.27 18.49
N ASP A 176 -2.40 13.95 18.51
CA ASP A 176 -3.13 13.19 19.52
C ASP A 176 -2.52 11.78 19.68
N GLN A 177 -3.25 10.82 20.25
CA GLN A 177 -2.72 9.50 20.50
C GLN A 177 -2.54 8.64 19.23
N VAL A 178 -3.25 8.97 18.16
CA VAL A 178 -3.36 8.12 16.97
C VAL A 178 -3.03 8.85 15.66
N HIS A 179 -2.87 10.19 15.70
CA HIS A 179 -2.61 10.97 14.49
C HIS A 179 -1.29 11.74 14.58
N PRO A 180 -0.49 11.75 13.51
CA PRO A 180 0.64 12.65 13.35
C PRO A 180 0.20 14.13 13.37
N ASN A 181 1.12 15.02 13.69
CA ASN A 181 1.02 16.43 13.37
C ASN A 181 1.75 16.74 12.04
N ALA A 182 1.87 18.02 11.67
CA ALA A 182 2.55 18.43 10.44
C ALA A 182 3.99 17.88 10.32
N LEU A 183 4.74 17.79 11.42
CA LEU A 183 6.09 17.21 11.43
C LEU A 183 6.07 15.70 11.20
N GLY A 184 5.11 14.99 11.82
CA GLY A 184 4.93 13.57 11.62
C GLY A 184 4.51 13.23 10.18
N TYR A 185 3.58 14.00 9.60
CA TYR A 185 3.20 13.82 8.19
C TYR A 185 4.34 14.13 7.22
N LYS A 186 5.17 15.13 7.55
CA LYS A 186 6.38 15.40 6.77
C LYS A 186 7.33 14.21 6.80
N GLN A 187 7.55 13.61 7.97
CA GLN A 187 8.39 12.41 8.09
C GLN A 187 7.79 11.22 7.31
N MET A 188 6.46 11.04 7.34
CA MET A 188 5.83 10.03 6.48
C MET A 188 6.17 10.25 5.02
N ALA A 189 6.03 11.48 4.51
CA ALA A 189 6.35 11.80 3.13
C ALA A 189 7.82 11.57 2.78
N GLU A 190 8.75 11.94 3.68
CA GLU A 190 10.18 11.74 3.50
C GLU A 190 10.52 10.23 3.44
N THR A 191 10.00 9.43 4.35
CA THR A 191 10.23 7.97 4.34
C THR A 191 9.62 7.31 3.11
N ILE A 192 8.42 7.73 2.70
CA ILE A 192 7.80 7.23 1.46
C ILE A 192 8.66 7.61 0.25
N TYR A 193 9.13 8.85 0.17
CA TYR A 193 9.97 9.32 -0.92
C TYR A 193 11.25 8.49 -1.07
N GLU A 194 11.97 8.22 0.02
CA GLU A 194 13.15 7.36 -0.02
C GLU A 194 12.80 5.93 -0.45
N ASN A 195 11.67 5.40 0.02
CA ASN A 195 11.20 4.08 -0.39
C ASN A 195 10.85 4.01 -1.88
N LEU A 196 10.29 5.10 -2.45
CA LEU A 196 10.04 5.19 -3.89
C LEU A 196 11.35 5.12 -4.69
N LYS A 197 12.43 5.76 -4.20
CA LYS A 197 13.75 5.70 -4.81
C LYS A 197 14.38 4.32 -4.71
N GLU A 198 14.39 3.73 -3.51
CA GLU A 198 14.95 2.40 -3.24
C GLU A 198 14.32 1.32 -4.11
N ASN A 199 13.02 1.44 -4.39
CA ASN A 199 12.30 0.50 -5.24
C ASN A 199 12.34 0.88 -6.75
N GLY A 200 12.97 2.00 -7.13
CA GLY A 200 13.13 2.40 -8.52
C GLY A 200 11.88 2.99 -9.18
N TRP A 201 10.90 3.42 -8.40
CA TRP A 201 9.74 4.15 -8.92
C TRP A 201 10.06 5.59 -9.33
N ILE A 202 11.03 6.21 -8.67
CA ILE A 202 11.56 7.54 -8.98
C ILE A 202 13.11 7.53 -8.95
N GLU A 203 13.74 8.55 -9.60
CA GLU A 203 15.20 8.73 -9.63
C GLU A 203 15.76 9.33 -8.32
#